data_a1a841fdd6909f91d33112474b6648d1
#
_entry.id   a1a841fdd6909f91d33112474b6648d1
#
_cell.length_a   1.000
_cell.length_b   1.000
_cell.length_c   1.000
_cell.angle_alpha   90.00
_cell.angle_beta   90.00
_cell.angle_gamma   90.00
#
_symmetry.space_group_name_H-M   'P 1'
#
loop_
_entity.id
_entity.type
_entity.pdbx_description
1 polymer ?
#
loop_
_entity_poly.entity_id
_entity_poly.type
_entity_poly.pdbx_seq_one_letter_code
_entity_poly.pdbx_strand_id
1 'polypeptide(L)'
;MYYNRSYNRRGYFWGDRFKSVIVDKGETLVNCLAYIDLNPLRAGLVERPEEYRWKSLGYHLQTGNKDGFLSTDFGLKEFNVKGRKERIKRYRRYVYEAGALNRPEKMQASVIDPRFVAKERKKDFEITRFSRFRYRSRYFTDSGIIGSKEFVAETYQRFKHLFYSKHEKKPKPIKGLGGMYSLKRLSELI
;
A
#
# COMPACT_ATOMS: atom_id res chain seq x y z
N MET A 1 -9.02 -19.39 -27.23
CA MET A 1 -9.89 -18.26 -27.66
C MET A 1 -11.18 -18.08 -26.84
N TYR A 2 -11.41 -18.87 -25.81
CA TYR A 2 -12.59 -18.79 -24.93
C TYR A 2 -12.78 -17.40 -24.32
N TYR A 3 -11.75 -16.84 -23.69
CA TYR A 3 -11.78 -15.53 -23.03
C TYR A 3 -12.23 -14.39 -23.96
N ASN A 4 -11.70 -14.35 -25.18
CA ASN A 4 -12.06 -13.32 -26.14
C ASN A 4 -13.56 -13.37 -26.55
N ARG A 5 -14.13 -14.58 -26.66
CA ARG A 5 -15.56 -14.77 -26.93
C ARG A 5 -16.41 -14.32 -25.74
N SER A 6 -16.04 -14.74 -24.53
CA SER A 6 -16.80 -14.41 -23.30
C SER A 6 -16.83 -12.91 -23.00
N TYR A 7 -15.81 -12.17 -23.39
CA TYR A 7 -15.70 -10.73 -23.12
C TYR A 7 -15.78 -9.86 -24.38
N ASN A 8 -16.26 -10.42 -25.49
CA ASN A 8 -16.39 -9.72 -26.79
C ASN A 8 -15.13 -8.97 -27.21
N ARG A 9 -13.95 -9.56 -26.98
CA ARG A 9 -12.64 -8.99 -27.34
C ARG A 9 -12.13 -9.60 -28.63
N ARG A 10 -11.39 -8.78 -29.40
CA ARG A 10 -10.67 -9.24 -30.60
C ARG A 10 -9.17 -9.14 -30.37
N GLY A 11 -8.41 -10.03 -31.02
CA GLY A 11 -6.94 -10.01 -30.97
C GLY A 11 -6.35 -10.96 -29.92
N TYR A 12 -5.06 -10.82 -29.69
CA TYR A 12 -4.33 -11.64 -28.72
C TYR A 12 -4.73 -11.28 -27.30
N PHE A 13 -4.69 -12.26 -26.38
CA PHE A 13 -4.96 -12.05 -24.95
C PHE A 13 -3.98 -11.02 -24.36
N TRP A 14 -2.72 -11.16 -24.68
CA TRP A 14 -1.67 -10.19 -24.42
C TRP A 14 -1.56 -9.28 -25.62
N GLY A 15 -1.79 -8.00 -25.43
CA GLY A 15 -1.91 -7.02 -26.54
C GLY A 15 -0.66 -6.85 -27.39
N ASP A 16 0.53 -7.12 -26.81
CA ASP A 16 1.81 -7.03 -27.52
C ASP A 16 2.85 -7.95 -26.86
N ARG A 17 3.99 -8.13 -27.49
CA ARG A 17 5.15 -8.77 -26.87
C ARG A 17 5.62 -7.92 -25.69
N PHE A 18 6.10 -8.60 -24.63
CA PHE A 18 6.72 -7.89 -23.52
C PHE A 18 7.94 -7.08 -24.03
N LYS A 19 8.12 -5.92 -23.44
CA LYS A 19 9.30 -5.08 -23.65
C LYS A 19 10.12 -5.12 -22.37
N SER A 20 11.42 -5.25 -22.51
CA SER A 20 12.33 -5.24 -21.36
C SER A 20 13.36 -4.12 -21.55
N VAL A 21 13.76 -3.53 -20.44
CA VAL A 21 14.79 -2.51 -20.37
C VAL A 21 15.77 -2.92 -19.29
N ILE A 22 17.06 -2.85 -19.60
CA ILE A 22 18.11 -3.00 -18.62
C ILE A 22 18.27 -1.67 -17.91
N VAL A 23 18.13 -1.67 -16.59
CA VAL A 23 18.20 -0.46 -15.75
C VAL A 23 19.51 -0.52 -14.97
N ASP A 24 20.30 0.54 -15.07
CA ASP A 24 21.52 0.70 -14.29
C ASP A 24 21.18 0.93 -12.81
N LYS A 25 22.13 0.60 -11.91
CA LYS A 25 22.03 0.86 -10.47
C LYS A 25 22.13 2.37 -10.16
N GLY A 26 22.10 2.70 -8.89
CA GLY A 26 22.17 4.10 -8.44
C GLY A 26 20.86 4.85 -8.66
N GLU A 27 20.98 6.11 -8.98
CA GLU A 27 19.86 7.02 -9.16
C GLU A 27 18.88 6.56 -10.25
N THR A 28 19.38 5.96 -11.32
CA THR A 28 18.54 5.43 -12.41
C THR A 28 17.57 4.37 -11.90
N LEU A 29 18.05 3.45 -11.03
CA LEU A 29 17.21 2.42 -10.43
C LEU A 29 16.16 3.04 -9.48
N VAL A 30 16.56 4.00 -8.65
CA VAL A 30 15.64 4.69 -7.72
C VAL A 30 14.56 5.44 -8.50
N ASN A 31 14.93 6.12 -9.60
CA ASN A 31 14.00 6.79 -10.49
C ASN A 31 13.00 5.81 -11.13
N CYS A 32 13.49 4.65 -11.57
CA CYS A 32 12.63 3.61 -12.15
C CYS A 32 11.61 3.09 -11.11
N LEU A 33 12.04 2.80 -9.90
CA LEU A 33 11.15 2.37 -8.81
C LEU A 33 10.11 3.46 -8.48
N ALA A 34 10.55 4.72 -8.35
CA ALA A 34 9.64 5.84 -8.10
C ALA A 34 8.63 6.04 -9.23
N TYR A 35 9.06 5.89 -10.49
CA TYR A 35 8.15 5.93 -11.63
C TYR A 35 7.07 4.85 -11.53
N ILE A 36 7.45 3.63 -11.17
CA ILE A 36 6.51 2.52 -10.99
C ILE A 36 5.53 2.83 -9.85
N ASP A 37 6.01 3.28 -8.69
CA ASP A 37 5.17 3.56 -7.52
C ASP A 37 4.24 4.78 -7.71
N LEU A 38 4.62 5.72 -8.58
CA LEU A 38 3.82 6.90 -8.93
C LEU A 38 2.76 6.63 -10.01
N ASN A 39 2.83 5.52 -10.75
CA ASN A 39 1.90 5.26 -11.84
C ASN A 39 0.42 5.28 -11.42
N PRO A 40 0.00 4.65 -10.31
CA PRO A 40 -1.40 4.69 -9.88
C PRO A 40 -1.88 6.12 -9.56
N LEU A 41 -1.03 6.93 -8.93
CA LEU A 41 -1.33 8.34 -8.66
C LEU A 41 -1.49 9.12 -9.98
N ARG A 42 -0.56 8.96 -10.92
CA ARG A 42 -0.62 9.62 -12.24
C ARG A 42 -1.83 9.20 -13.07
N ALA A 43 -2.32 7.99 -12.85
CA ALA A 43 -3.54 7.49 -13.45
C ALA A 43 -4.81 7.95 -12.70
N GLY A 44 -4.69 8.72 -11.62
CA GLY A 44 -5.82 9.20 -10.84
C GLY A 44 -6.51 8.12 -10.00
N LEU A 45 -5.88 6.96 -9.81
CA LEU A 45 -6.45 5.86 -9.03
C LEU A 45 -6.34 6.07 -7.52
N VAL A 46 -5.35 6.85 -7.09
CA VAL A 46 -5.09 7.17 -5.68
C VAL A 46 -4.58 8.60 -5.56
N GLU A 47 -4.76 9.22 -4.41
CA GLU A 47 -4.23 10.56 -4.11
C GLU A 47 -2.78 10.50 -3.57
N ARG A 48 -2.39 9.36 -3.00
CA ARG A 48 -1.06 9.15 -2.42
C ARG A 48 -0.47 7.83 -2.87
N PRO A 49 0.84 7.77 -3.15
CA PRO A 49 1.48 6.55 -3.65
C PRO A 49 1.29 5.34 -2.74
N GLU A 50 1.32 5.52 -1.43
CA GLU A 50 1.16 4.45 -0.44
C GLU A 50 -0.26 3.88 -0.32
N GLU A 51 -1.25 4.51 -0.88
CA GLU A 51 -2.63 4.01 -0.88
C GLU A 51 -2.81 2.83 -1.83
N TYR A 52 -1.96 2.73 -2.84
CA TYR A 52 -2.01 1.62 -3.79
C TYR A 52 -1.17 0.44 -3.30
N ARG A 53 -1.83 -0.52 -2.65
CA ARG A 53 -1.19 -1.68 -1.99
C ARG A 53 -0.38 -2.60 -2.91
N TRP A 54 -0.68 -2.61 -4.19
CA TRP A 54 -0.08 -3.51 -5.18
C TRP A 54 1.24 -3.02 -5.75
N LYS A 55 1.81 -1.95 -5.19
CA LYS A 55 3.13 -1.41 -5.51
C LYS A 55 4.06 -1.51 -4.31
N SER A 56 5.36 -1.41 -4.55
CA SER A 56 6.37 -1.66 -3.53
C SER A 56 6.23 -0.72 -2.33
N LEU A 57 6.07 0.58 -2.54
CA LEU A 57 5.90 1.55 -1.46
C LEU A 57 4.63 1.26 -0.64
N GLY A 58 3.49 1.06 -1.30
CA GLY A 58 2.24 0.72 -0.64
C GLY A 58 2.35 -0.58 0.16
N TYR A 59 2.97 -1.60 -0.41
CA TYR A 59 3.19 -2.86 0.27
C TYR A 59 4.07 -2.71 1.52
N HIS A 60 5.22 -2.06 1.40
CA HIS A 60 6.11 -1.82 2.54
C HIS A 60 5.42 -1.07 3.68
N LEU A 61 4.62 -0.06 3.36
CA LEU A 61 4.01 0.80 4.36
C LEU A 61 2.74 0.20 4.98
N GLN A 62 1.94 -0.50 4.19
CA GLN A 62 0.70 -1.11 4.65
C GLN A 62 0.93 -2.42 5.42
N THR A 63 1.84 -3.27 4.95
CA THR A 63 2.10 -4.57 5.57
C THR A 63 3.29 -4.56 6.52
N GLY A 64 4.16 -3.55 6.42
CA GLY A 64 5.46 -3.53 7.06
C GLY A 64 6.41 -4.57 6.44
N ASN A 65 6.02 -5.23 5.33
CA ASN A 65 6.78 -6.30 4.66
C ASN A 65 7.28 -7.38 5.65
N LYS A 66 6.40 -7.78 6.58
CA LYS A 66 6.76 -8.72 7.66
C LYS A 66 7.02 -10.14 7.16
N ASP A 67 6.42 -10.49 6.04
CA ASP A 67 6.61 -11.74 5.35
C ASP A 67 7.93 -11.81 4.55
N GLY A 68 8.64 -10.68 4.46
CA GLY A 68 9.90 -10.60 3.71
C GLY A 68 9.75 -10.73 2.19
N PHE A 69 8.52 -10.66 1.67
CA PHE A 69 8.24 -10.87 0.25
C PHE A 69 8.99 -9.90 -0.67
N LEU A 70 9.02 -8.61 -0.30
CA LEU A 70 9.76 -7.61 -1.06
C LEU A 70 11.15 -7.37 -0.45
N SER A 71 12.16 -7.31 -1.31
CA SER A 71 13.49 -6.90 -0.90
C SER A 71 13.48 -5.46 -0.38
N THR A 72 14.14 -5.22 0.75
CA THR A 72 14.41 -3.88 1.27
C THR A 72 15.78 -3.38 0.89
N ASP A 73 16.52 -4.19 0.15
CA ASP A 73 17.87 -3.88 -0.32
C ASP A 73 17.87 -3.45 -1.77
N PHE A 74 17.07 -4.11 -2.62
CA PHE A 74 17.01 -3.80 -4.04
C PHE A 74 16.54 -2.35 -4.26
N GLY A 75 17.38 -1.54 -4.86
CA GLY A 75 17.16 -0.12 -5.10
C GLY A 75 17.18 0.77 -3.85
N LEU A 76 16.76 0.27 -2.68
CA LEU A 76 16.74 1.08 -1.46
C LEU A 76 18.12 1.21 -0.80
N LYS A 77 19.07 0.34 -1.12
CA LYS A 77 20.49 0.49 -0.73
C LYS A 77 21.14 1.74 -1.30
N GLU A 78 20.66 2.22 -2.42
CA GLU A 78 21.21 3.40 -3.12
C GLU A 78 21.11 4.68 -2.27
N PHE A 79 20.21 4.69 -1.28
CA PHE A 79 20.14 5.81 -0.33
C PHE A 79 21.29 5.83 0.70
N ASN A 80 22.15 4.82 0.70
CA ASN A 80 23.33 4.72 1.54
C ASN A 80 23.09 4.98 3.05
N VAL A 81 21.94 4.52 3.55
CA VAL A 81 21.57 4.63 4.97
C VAL A 81 21.39 3.24 5.59
N LYS A 82 21.74 3.14 6.87
CA LYS A 82 21.59 1.91 7.64
C LYS A 82 20.13 1.75 8.10
N GLY A 83 19.67 0.52 8.10
CA GLY A 83 18.37 0.16 8.62
C GLY A 83 17.22 0.34 7.63
N ARG A 84 16.34 -0.67 7.63
CA ARG A 84 15.18 -0.78 6.76
C ARG A 84 14.22 0.41 6.88
N LYS A 85 13.93 0.83 8.12
CA LYS A 85 12.99 1.93 8.39
C LYS A 85 13.45 3.23 7.73
N GLU A 86 14.74 3.53 7.86
CA GLU A 86 15.32 4.75 7.30
C GLU A 86 15.40 4.71 5.78
N ARG A 87 15.71 3.56 5.17
CA ARG A 87 15.68 3.39 3.71
C ARG A 87 14.30 3.66 3.14
N ILE A 88 13.26 3.06 3.74
CA ILE A 88 11.87 3.27 3.29
C ILE A 88 11.46 4.72 3.48
N LYS A 89 11.84 5.37 4.56
CA LYS A 89 11.57 6.78 4.82
C LYS A 89 12.21 7.69 3.76
N ARG A 90 13.50 7.45 3.43
CA ARG A 90 14.22 8.17 2.38
C ARG A 90 13.58 7.97 1.01
N TYR A 91 13.25 6.73 0.70
CA TYR A 91 12.56 6.41 -0.54
C TYR A 91 11.18 7.09 -0.62
N ARG A 92 10.40 7.07 0.45
CA ARG A 92 9.11 7.76 0.50
C ARG A 92 9.27 9.27 0.24
N ARG A 93 10.25 9.91 0.88
CA ARG A 93 10.58 11.31 0.60
C ARG A 93 10.83 11.53 -0.89
N TYR A 94 11.69 10.72 -1.47
CA TYR A 94 12.04 10.80 -2.87
C TYR A 94 10.81 10.66 -3.79
N VAL A 95 9.95 9.68 -3.54
CA VAL A 95 8.71 9.48 -4.30
C VAL A 95 7.78 10.68 -4.21
N TYR A 96 7.65 11.29 -3.04
CA TYR A 96 6.84 12.51 -2.86
C TYR A 96 7.41 13.71 -3.62
N GLU A 97 8.70 13.94 -3.53
CA GLU A 97 9.37 15.01 -4.24
C GLU A 97 9.29 14.81 -5.77
N ALA A 98 9.53 13.60 -6.25
CA ALA A 98 9.39 13.26 -7.66
C ALA A 98 7.92 13.33 -8.15
N GLY A 99 6.96 13.01 -7.28
CA GLY A 99 5.53 13.05 -7.58
C GLY A 99 4.93 14.45 -7.60
N ALA A 100 5.57 15.42 -6.94
CA ALA A 100 5.18 16.83 -6.96
C ALA A 100 5.63 17.57 -8.23
N LEU A 101 6.61 17.01 -8.96
CA LEU A 101 7.10 17.62 -10.18
C LEU A 101 6.10 17.44 -11.33
N ASN A 102 5.61 18.53 -11.85
CA ASN A 102 4.79 18.54 -13.05
C ASN A 102 5.69 18.22 -14.26
N ARG A 103 5.36 17.17 -15.01
CA ARG A 103 6.05 16.81 -16.24
C ARG A 103 5.24 17.37 -17.42
N PRO A 104 5.75 18.39 -18.14
CA PRO A 104 5.01 19.02 -19.22
C PRO A 104 4.60 18.06 -20.35
N GLU A 105 5.31 16.95 -20.51
CA GLU A 105 5.04 15.94 -21.53
C GLU A 105 3.75 15.12 -21.30
N LYS A 106 3.13 15.22 -20.10
CA LYS A 106 1.89 14.51 -19.75
C LYS A 106 0.92 15.47 -19.05
N MET A 107 0.36 16.39 -19.78
CA MET A 107 -0.57 17.43 -19.30
C MET A 107 -1.80 16.91 -18.50
N GLN A 108 -2.09 15.62 -18.55
CA GLN A 108 -3.24 15.00 -17.85
C GLN A 108 -2.86 14.13 -16.66
N ALA A 109 -1.58 14.03 -16.31
CA ALA A 109 -1.15 13.19 -15.21
C ALA A 109 -1.35 13.91 -13.86
N SER A 110 -2.04 13.25 -12.92
CA SER A 110 -2.16 13.77 -11.56
C SER A 110 -0.79 13.90 -10.89
N VAL A 111 -0.59 15.00 -10.18
CA VAL A 111 0.61 15.28 -9.38
C VAL A 111 0.27 15.31 -7.90
N ILE A 112 1.24 15.08 -7.04
CA ILE A 112 1.04 15.26 -5.60
C ILE A 112 0.95 16.76 -5.32
N ASP A 113 -0.14 17.19 -4.66
CA ASP A 113 -0.31 18.58 -4.23
C ASP A 113 0.90 18.99 -3.37
N PRO A 114 1.58 20.09 -3.71
CA PRO A 114 2.70 20.64 -2.93
C PRO A 114 2.39 20.83 -1.43
N ARG A 115 1.12 21.10 -1.08
CA ARG A 115 0.66 21.19 0.31
C ARG A 115 0.83 19.86 1.04
N PHE A 116 0.57 18.72 0.39
CA PHE A 116 0.81 17.41 0.99
C PHE A 116 2.30 17.15 1.17
N VAL A 117 3.14 17.53 0.21
CA VAL A 117 4.59 17.39 0.34
C VAL A 117 5.11 18.21 1.52
N ALA A 118 4.68 19.48 1.63
CA ALA A 118 5.05 20.36 2.74
C ALA A 118 4.60 19.81 4.10
N LYS A 119 3.38 19.24 4.18
CA LYS A 119 2.84 18.62 5.40
C LYS A 119 3.64 17.38 5.80
N GLU A 120 3.98 16.53 4.85
CA GLU A 120 4.77 15.33 5.12
C GLU A 120 6.24 15.65 5.43
N ARG A 121 6.79 16.71 4.82
CA ARG A 121 8.13 17.23 5.14
C ARG A 121 8.22 17.71 6.59
N LYS A 122 7.19 18.41 7.12
CA LYS A 122 7.14 18.81 8.53
C LYS A 122 7.16 17.62 9.49
N LYS A 123 6.68 16.44 9.05
CA LYS A 123 6.70 15.19 9.81
C LYS A 123 7.93 14.33 9.50
N ASP A 124 8.89 14.89 8.78
CA ASP A 124 10.07 14.17 8.28
C ASP A 124 9.73 12.86 7.56
N PHE A 125 8.61 12.85 6.83
CA PHE A 125 8.06 11.69 6.12
C PHE A 125 7.84 10.44 7.00
N GLU A 126 7.78 10.61 8.31
CA GLU A 126 7.43 9.51 9.21
C GLU A 126 5.97 9.10 9.06
N ILE A 127 5.73 7.78 9.09
CA ILE A 127 4.39 7.23 9.08
C ILE A 127 4.01 6.83 10.50
N THR A 128 3.04 7.56 11.05
CA THR A 128 2.49 7.24 12.35
C THR A 128 1.76 5.90 12.34
N ARG A 129 1.58 5.28 13.51
CA ARG A 129 0.78 4.05 13.66
C ARG A 129 -0.64 4.24 13.11
N PHE A 130 -1.23 5.41 13.34
CA PHE A 130 -2.56 5.77 12.85
C PHE A 130 -2.62 5.86 11.32
N SER A 131 -1.64 6.50 10.68
CA SER A 131 -1.55 6.56 9.22
C SER A 131 -1.41 5.15 8.63
N ARG A 132 -0.57 4.31 9.24
CA ARG A 132 -0.40 2.92 8.83
C ARG A 132 -1.70 2.11 8.95
N PHE A 133 -2.49 2.33 10.00
CA PHE A 133 -3.81 1.75 10.14
C PHE A 133 -4.75 2.19 9.02
N ARG A 134 -4.79 3.49 8.73
CA ARG A 134 -5.64 4.05 7.68
C ARG A 134 -5.36 3.47 6.29
N TYR A 135 -4.09 3.21 5.97
CA TYR A 135 -3.69 2.63 4.68
C TYR A 135 -3.88 1.11 4.60
N ARG A 136 -4.09 0.44 5.72
CA ARG A 136 -4.31 -1.02 5.74
C ARG A 136 -5.77 -1.38 5.43
N SER A 137 -6.11 -1.42 4.16
CA SER A 137 -7.44 -1.84 3.70
C SER A 137 -7.87 -3.21 4.26
N ARG A 138 -6.92 -4.09 4.54
CA ARG A 138 -7.17 -5.43 5.09
C ARG A 138 -7.88 -5.45 6.44
N TYR A 139 -7.71 -4.42 7.26
CA TYR A 139 -8.47 -4.29 8.51
C TYR A 139 -9.97 -4.15 8.25
N PHE A 140 -10.34 -3.53 7.14
CA PHE A 140 -11.74 -3.30 6.79
C PHE A 140 -12.34 -4.44 5.96
N THR A 141 -11.52 -5.25 5.29
CA THR A 141 -12.00 -6.39 4.49
C THR A 141 -12.02 -7.70 5.28
N ASP A 142 -11.04 -7.94 6.14
CA ASP A 142 -10.80 -9.25 6.75
C ASP A 142 -11.18 -9.32 8.23
N SER A 143 -11.39 -8.19 8.90
CA SER A 143 -11.66 -8.16 10.35
C SER A 143 -13.02 -8.74 10.74
N GLY A 144 -13.99 -8.69 9.85
CA GLY A 144 -15.38 -9.04 10.12
C GLY A 144 -16.10 -7.92 10.87
N ILE A 145 -15.67 -7.61 12.09
CA ILE A 145 -16.10 -6.47 12.90
C ILE A 145 -14.84 -5.83 13.47
N ILE A 146 -14.74 -4.51 13.46
CA ILE A 146 -13.59 -3.75 13.96
C ILE A 146 -14.06 -2.52 14.74
N GLY A 147 -13.42 -2.23 15.87
CA GLY A 147 -13.74 -1.09 16.72
C GLY A 147 -13.20 -1.24 18.14
N SER A 148 -13.86 -0.62 19.11
CA SER A 148 -13.58 -0.85 20.52
C SER A 148 -13.91 -2.31 20.91
N LYS A 149 -13.41 -2.77 22.05
CA LYS A 149 -13.67 -4.12 22.55
C LYS A 149 -15.17 -4.36 22.73
N GLU A 150 -15.83 -3.40 23.33
CA GLU A 150 -17.27 -3.42 23.63
C GLU A 150 -18.07 -3.44 22.33
N PHE A 151 -17.78 -2.55 21.39
CA PHE A 151 -18.45 -2.50 20.10
C PHE A 151 -18.33 -3.83 19.32
N VAL A 152 -17.13 -4.43 19.29
CA VAL A 152 -16.92 -5.70 18.60
C VAL A 152 -17.71 -6.83 19.27
N ALA A 153 -17.76 -6.86 20.61
CA ALA A 153 -18.51 -7.85 21.36
C ALA A 153 -20.02 -7.74 21.14
N GLU A 154 -20.59 -6.56 21.31
CA GLU A 154 -22.02 -6.28 21.17
C GLU A 154 -22.49 -6.53 19.73
N THR A 155 -21.73 -6.02 18.76
CA THR A 155 -22.04 -6.21 17.34
C THR A 155 -21.98 -7.69 16.95
N TYR A 156 -21.01 -8.44 17.48
CA TYR A 156 -20.97 -9.88 17.26
C TYR A 156 -22.19 -10.59 17.82
N GLN A 157 -22.59 -10.30 19.03
CA GLN A 157 -23.79 -10.93 19.65
C GLN A 157 -25.05 -10.63 18.82
N ARG A 158 -25.20 -9.37 18.38
CA ARG A 158 -26.34 -8.96 17.54
C ARG A 158 -26.43 -9.70 16.20
N PHE A 159 -25.29 -9.95 15.57
CA PHE A 159 -25.21 -10.56 14.24
C PHE A 159 -24.64 -11.99 14.26
N LYS A 160 -24.60 -12.64 15.41
CA LYS A 160 -24.00 -13.97 15.59
C LYS A 160 -24.52 -15.02 14.60
N HIS A 161 -25.81 -14.95 14.27
CA HIS A 161 -26.48 -15.84 13.32
C HIS A 161 -25.92 -15.77 11.88
N LEU A 162 -25.25 -14.66 11.51
CA LEU A 162 -24.60 -14.50 10.20
C LEU A 162 -23.20 -15.08 10.15
N PHE A 163 -22.63 -15.45 11.29
CA PHE A 163 -21.28 -15.99 11.36
C PHE A 163 -21.34 -17.52 11.51
N TYR A 164 -21.07 -18.23 10.44
CA TYR A 164 -20.94 -19.70 10.44
C TYR A 164 -19.70 -20.13 11.24
N SER A 165 -19.78 -20.11 12.54
CA SER A 165 -18.66 -20.49 13.43
C SER A 165 -19.12 -21.51 14.46
N LYS A 166 -18.39 -22.64 14.55
CA LYS A 166 -18.64 -23.68 15.57
C LYS A 166 -18.39 -23.18 17.00
N HIS A 167 -17.56 -22.16 17.16
CA HIS A 167 -17.20 -21.61 18.47
C HIS A 167 -17.56 -20.12 18.55
N GLU A 168 -17.89 -19.67 19.73
CA GLU A 168 -18.12 -18.26 20.02
C GLU A 168 -16.85 -17.44 19.79
N LYS A 169 -17.01 -16.33 19.06
CA LYS A 169 -15.90 -15.44 18.76
C LYS A 169 -15.82 -14.33 19.79
N LYS A 170 -14.61 -14.08 20.26
CA LYS A 170 -14.31 -12.98 21.20
C LYS A 170 -13.51 -11.88 20.48
N PRO A 171 -13.68 -10.62 20.90
CA PRO A 171 -12.84 -9.53 20.40
C PRO A 171 -11.35 -9.80 20.60
N LYS A 172 -10.56 -9.63 19.57
CA LYS A 172 -9.10 -9.83 19.59
C LYS A 172 -8.40 -8.49 19.40
N PRO A 173 -7.43 -8.15 20.26
CA PRO A 173 -6.70 -6.90 20.11
C PRO A 173 -5.92 -6.91 18.80
N ILE A 174 -5.88 -5.76 18.13
CA ILE A 174 -5.05 -5.56 16.94
C ILE A 174 -3.66 -5.14 17.42
N LYS A 175 -2.68 -5.99 17.19
CA LYS A 175 -1.30 -5.76 17.63
C LYS A 175 -0.77 -4.42 17.08
N GLY A 176 -0.28 -3.58 17.97
CA GLY A 176 0.27 -2.26 17.61
C GLY A 176 -0.75 -1.13 17.49
N LEU A 177 -2.06 -1.40 17.73
CA LEU A 177 -3.11 -0.40 17.77
C LEU A 177 -3.82 -0.46 19.13
N GLY A 178 -3.39 0.38 20.07
CA GLY A 178 -4.02 0.45 21.40
C GLY A 178 -5.52 0.79 21.27
N GLY A 179 -6.35 0.06 22.02
CA GLY A 179 -7.80 0.29 22.03
C GLY A 179 -8.59 -0.24 20.84
N MET A 180 -7.94 -0.81 19.82
CA MET A 180 -8.61 -1.38 18.65
C MET A 180 -8.65 -2.90 18.68
N TYR A 181 -9.83 -3.42 18.39
CA TYR A 181 -10.12 -4.85 18.38
C TYR A 181 -10.79 -5.27 17.08
N SER A 182 -10.65 -6.53 16.72
CA SER A 182 -11.37 -7.14 15.60
C SER A 182 -11.93 -8.50 15.99
N LEU A 183 -12.95 -8.94 15.26
CA LEU A 183 -13.56 -10.25 15.47
C LEU A 183 -12.68 -11.39 14.98
N LYS A 184 -11.99 -11.19 13.88
CA LYS A 184 -11.02 -12.16 13.35
C LYS A 184 -9.61 -11.80 13.80
N ARG A 185 -8.81 -12.81 14.06
CA ARG A 185 -7.38 -12.60 14.24
C ARG A 185 -6.82 -12.12 12.91
N LEU A 186 -6.46 -10.87 12.85
CA LEU A 186 -5.70 -10.35 11.74
C LEU A 186 -4.29 -10.92 11.90
N SER A 187 -4.03 -12.01 11.17
CA SER A 187 -2.68 -12.51 11.06
C SER A 187 -1.89 -11.45 10.32
N GLU A 188 -0.78 -11.07 10.88
CA GLU A 188 0.19 -10.17 10.24
C GLU A 188 0.99 -10.90 9.13
N LEU A 189 0.63 -12.14 8.87
CA LEU A 189 1.14 -12.97 7.78
C LEU A 189 0.29 -12.70 6.54
N ILE A 190 0.91 -12.09 5.56
CA ILE A 190 0.57 -11.71 4.18
C ILE A 190 -0.12 -10.39 4.04
#